data_735d42f2d603be9a22288dd6fc62a6a3
#
_entry.id   735d42f2d603be9a22288dd6fc62a6a3
#
_cell.length_a   1.000
_cell.length_b   1.000
_cell.length_c   1.000
_cell.angle_alpha   90.00
_cell.angle_beta   90.00
_cell.angle_gamma   90.00
#
_symmetry.space_group_name_H-M   'P 1'
#
loop_
_entity.id
_entity.type
_entity.pdbx_description
1 polymer ?
#
loop_
_entity_poly.entity_id
_entity_poly.type
_entity_poly.pdbx_seq_one_letter_code
_entity_poly.pdbx_strand_id
1 'polypeptide(L)'
;MDVIDPHSVNISYPASFSVDYIRPEVVLEIGPLAAWVPSASHRIRPYAAEEFPQLFAEPECRVIATSAERTFWEKATILHQQAHRTGPMPLRYSRHYYDLYKLAASPVSTSAIADLGLLRDVVAFKQRFYPSGWARYEDAVPGSLKLIPANAHLAELQRDYNSMQVMIHGQIPDFDEIIIALRHLEDQINGLVE
;
A
#
# COMPACT_ATOMS: atom_id res chain seq x y z
N MET A 1 -7.89 -26.83 5.13
CA MET A 1 -8.20 -26.91 3.69
C MET A 1 -8.10 -25.50 3.18
N ASP A 2 -6.98 -25.19 2.54
CA ASP A 2 -6.76 -23.84 2.01
C ASP A 2 -7.79 -23.58 0.92
N VAL A 3 -8.58 -22.54 1.10
CA VAL A 3 -9.53 -22.10 0.07
C VAL A 3 -8.68 -21.56 -1.08
N ILE A 4 -8.62 -22.30 -2.18
CA ILE A 4 -7.96 -21.83 -3.40
C ILE A 4 -8.81 -20.66 -3.92
N ASP A 5 -8.26 -19.45 -3.84
CA ASP A 5 -8.89 -18.28 -4.45
C ASP A 5 -8.87 -18.48 -5.99
N PRO A 6 -10.04 -18.57 -6.65
CA PRO A 6 -10.10 -18.80 -8.09
C PRO A 6 -9.56 -17.62 -8.93
N HIS A 7 -9.27 -16.48 -8.28
CA HIS A 7 -8.74 -15.28 -8.92
C HIS A 7 -7.22 -15.12 -8.74
N SER A 8 -6.55 -16.09 -8.10
CA SER A 8 -5.11 -16.05 -7.86
C SER A 8 -4.37 -17.09 -8.67
N VAL A 9 -3.26 -16.70 -9.29
CA VAL A 9 -2.30 -17.60 -9.95
C VAL A 9 -0.99 -17.52 -9.20
N ASN A 10 -0.56 -18.65 -8.61
CA ASN A 10 0.69 -18.74 -7.88
C ASN A 10 1.77 -19.33 -8.80
N ILE A 11 2.87 -18.60 -8.97
CA ILE A 11 4.02 -19.00 -9.77
C ILE A 11 5.18 -19.23 -8.82
N SER A 12 5.47 -20.51 -8.52
CA SER A 12 6.60 -20.88 -7.66
C SER A 12 7.93 -20.75 -8.40
N TYR A 13 8.96 -20.35 -7.68
CA TYR A 13 10.33 -20.30 -8.19
C TYR A 13 11.32 -20.95 -7.21
N PRO A 14 12.46 -21.50 -7.70
CA PRO A 14 13.49 -22.03 -6.81
C PRO A 14 14.15 -20.89 -6.04
N ALA A 15 13.98 -20.89 -4.70
CA ALA A 15 14.60 -19.91 -3.82
C ALA A 15 16.01 -20.36 -3.42
N SER A 16 16.99 -19.44 -3.45
CA SER A 16 18.36 -19.69 -3.00
C SER A 16 18.51 -19.65 -1.48
N PHE A 17 17.50 -19.11 -0.78
CA PHE A 17 17.44 -19.01 0.68
C PHE A 17 15.97 -19.05 1.13
N SER A 18 15.74 -19.36 2.40
CA SER A 18 14.40 -19.38 3.00
C SER A 18 14.31 -18.30 4.06
N VAL A 19 13.22 -17.52 4.02
CA VAL A 19 12.86 -16.53 5.01
C VAL A 19 11.37 -16.68 5.29
N ASP A 20 10.98 -16.77 6.55
CA ASP A 20 9.58 -17.05 6.94
C ASP A 20 8.56 -16.02 6.40
N TYR A 21 8.99 -14.78 6.23
CA TYR A 21 8.13 -13.71 5.72
C TYR A 21 7.95 -13.74 4.19
N ILE A 22 8.96 -14.24 3.44
CA ILE A 22 8.97 -14.23 1.97
C ILE A 22 8.57 -15.61 1.46
N ARG A 23 7.46 -15.69 0.72
CA ARG A 23 7.07 -16.90 0.02
C ARG A 23 7.90 -17.05 -1.26
N PRO A 24 8.38 -18.25 -1.62
CA PRO A 24 9.09 -18.49 -2.87
C PRO A 24 8.12 -18.59 -4.06
N GLU A 25 7.22 -17.65 -4.16
CA GLU A 25 6.18 -17.60 -5.19
C GLU A 25 5.82 -16.16 -5.55
N VAL A 26 5.45 -15.94 -6.80
CA VAL A 26 4.79 -14.73 -7.27
C VAL A 26 3.31 -15.00 -7.34
N VAL A 27 2.51 -14.20 -6.64
CA VAL A 27 1.05 -14.30 -6.66
C VAL A 27 0.50 -13.26 -7.61
N LEU A 28 -0.21 -13.71 -8.65
CA LEU A 28 -0.97 -12.86 -9.55
C LEU A 28 -2.44 -12.90 -9.12
N GLU A 29 -2.92 -11.80 -8.58
CA GLU A 29 -4.34 -11.62 -8.27
C GLU A 29 -5.04 -10.97 -9.48
N ILE A 30 -5.93 -11.74 -10.14
CA ILE A 30 -6.61 -11.32 -11.36
C ILE A 30 -8.09 -11.16 -11.05
N GLY A 31 -8.58 -9.93 -11.04
CA GLY A 31 -9.97 -9.69 -10.67
C GLY A 31 -10.57 -8.45 -11.33
N PRO A 32 -11.90 -8.44 -11.55
CA PRO A 32 -12.61 -7.29 -12.12
C PRO A 32 -12.82 -6.13 -11.15
N LEU A 33 -12.52 -6.33 -9.85
CA LEU A 33 -12.74 -5.35 -8.80
C LEU A 33 -11.50 -4.47 -8.54
N ALA A 34 -10.68 -4.24 -9.55
CA ALA A 34 -9.58 -3.30 -9.48
C ALA A 34 -9.97 -1.99 -10.19
N ALA A 35 -9.93 -0.88 -9.47
CA ALA A 35 -10.01 0.42 -10.11
C ALA A 35 -8.63 0.79 -10.67
N TRP A 36 -8.55 0.98 -11.97
CA TRP A 36 -7.31 1.17 -12.72
C TRP A 36 -7.21 2.53 -13.44
N VAL A 37 -8.06 3.46 -13.06
CA VAL A 37 -8.08 4.83 -13.59
C VAL A 37 -7.81 5.83 -12.45
N PRO A 38 -6.92 6.78 -12.63
CA PRO A 38 -6.02 7.00 -13.78
C PRO A 38 -4.90 5.97 -13.86
N SER A 39 -4.49 5.64 -15.09
CA SER A 39 -3.39 4.71 -15.38
C SER A 39 -2.54 5.22 -16.53
N ALA A 40 -1.29 4.77 -16.59
CA ALA A 40 -0.36 5.10 -17.66
C ALA A 40 0.53 3.90 -18.00
N SER A 41 1.16 3.95 -19.18
CA SER A 41 2.15 2.95 -19.59
C SER A 41 3.50 3.28 -18.98
N HIS A 42 4.04 2.34 -18.19
CA HIS A 42 5.33 2.45 -17.54
C HIS A 42 6.29 1.40 -18.06
N ARG A 43 7.57 1.76 -18.12
CA ARG A 43 8.66 0.85 -18.41
C ARG A 43 9.17 0.28 -17.10
N ILE A 44 9.13 -1.03 -16.95
CA ILE A 44 9.59 -1.74 -15.76
C ILE A 44 10.86 -2.48 -16.09
N ARG A 45 11.87 -2.31 -15.24
CA ARG A 45 13.15 -2.99 -15.30
C ARG A 45 13.44 -3.61 -13.92
N PRO A 46 13.73 -4.91 -13.82
CA PRO A 46 14.09 -5.51 -12.55
C PRO A 46 15.49 -5.06 -12.09
N TYR A 47 15.70 -4.90 -10.79
CA TYR A 47 17.00 -4.55 -10.22
C TYR A 47 18.12 -5.52 -10.67
N ALA A 48 17.81 -6.81 -10.79
CA ALA A 48 18.75 -7.79 -11.29
C ALA A 48 19.26 -7.49 -12.72
N ALA A 49 18.46 -6.83 -13.56
CA ALA A 49 18.90 -6.43 -14.89
C ALA A 49 19.78 -5.16 -14.90
N GLU A 50 19.78 -4.40 -13.80
CA GLU A 50 20.73 -3.30 -13.60
C GLU A 50 22.12 -3.82 -13.22
N GLU A 51 22.15 -4.82 -12.31
CA GLU A 51 23.39 -5.42 -11.81
C GLU A 51 24.00 -6.44 -12.79
N PHE A 52 23.15 -7.20 -13.51
CA PHE A 52 23.55 -8.31 -14.38
C PHE A 52 22.92 -8.18 -15.78
N PRO A 53 23.14 -7.09 -16.53
CA PRO A 53 22.45 -6.84 -17.80
C PRO A 53 22.68 -7.94 -18.85
N GLN A 54 23.82 -8.62 -18.81
CA GLN A 54 24.16 -9.69 -19.73
C GLN A 54 23.32 -10.98 -19.58
N LEU A 55 22.59 -11.12 -18.47
CA LEU A 55 21.72 -12.28 -18.22
C LEU A 55 20.30 -12.12 -18.79
N PHE A 56 19.98 -10.94 -19.31
CA PHE A 56 18.64 -10.62 -19.78
C PHE A 56 18.64 -10.33 -21.28
N ALA A 57 17.93 -11.14 -22.05
CA ALA A 57 17.70 -10.85 -23.48
C ALA A 57 16.80 -9.62 -23.66
N GLU A 58 15.78 -9.49 -22.81
CA GLU A 58 14.87 -8.34 -22.76
C GLU A 58 14.80 -7.82 -21.31
N PRO A 59 15.65 -6.83 -20.95
CA PRO A 59 15.77 -6.35 -19.58
C PRO A 59 14.60 -5.46 -19.15
N GLU A 60 13.70 -5.10 -20.05
CA GLU A 60 12.59 -4.17 -19.79
C GLU A 60 11.29 -4.69 -20.39
N CYS A 61 10.18 -4.40 -19.71
CA CYS A 61 8.84 -4.59 -20.26
C CYS A 61 7.98 -3.34 -20.05
N ARG A 62 6.94 -3.20 -20.85
CA ARG A 62 5.92 -2.14 -20.68
C ARG A 62 4.71 -2.72 -19.99
N VAL A 63 4.26 -2.04 -18.93
CA VAL A 63 3.02 -2.39 -18.22
C VAL A 63 2.13 -1.15 -18.10
N ILE A 64 0.82 -1.36 -18.15
CA ILE A 64 -0.13 -0.33 -17.78
C ILE A 64 -0.33 -0.45 -16.27
N ALA A 65 0.00 0.61 -15.54
CA ALA A 65 -0.14 0.64 -14.09
C ALA A 65 -1.01 1.83 -13.66
N THR A 66 -1.71 1.70 -12.56
CA THR A 66 -2.40 2.81 -11.90
C THR A 66 -1.42 3.90 -11.50
N SER A 67 -1.89 5.16 -11.48
CA SER A 67 -1.03 6.26 -11.05
C SER A 67 -0.59 6.13 -9.59
N ALA A 68 0.55 6.71 -9.28
CA ALA A 68 1.07 6.71 -7.92
C ALA A 68 0.18 7.52 -6.97
N GLU A 69 -0.46 8.59 -7.45
CA GLU A 69 -1.43 9.40 -6.70
C GLU A 69 -2.67 8.60 -6.31
N ARG A 70 -3.15 7.73 -7.23
CA ARG A 70 -4.23 6.81 -6.87
C ARG A 70 -3.79 5.82 -5.81
N THR A 71 -2.60 5.24 -5.97
CA THR A 71 -2.03 4.33 -4.99
C THR A 71 -1.88 5.01 -3.62
N PHE A 72 -1.45 6.28 -3.59
CA PHE A 72 -1.39 7.08 -2.37
C PHE A 72 -2.75 7.11 -1.65
N TRP A 73 -3.83 7.47 -2.35
CA TRP A 73 -5.16 7.55 -1.76
C TRP A 73 -5.74 6.17 -1.41
N GLU A 74 -5.43 5.14 -2.18
CA GLU A 74 -5.81 3.77 -1.82
C GLU A 74 -5.14 3.33 -0.52
N LYS A 75 -3.84 3.63 -0.32
CA LYS A 75 -3.14 3.35 0.94
C LYS A 75 -3.69 4.20 2.09
N ALA A 76 -3.91 5.49 1.89
CA ALA A 76 -4.50 6.37 2.90
C ALA A 76 -5.88 5.86 3.37
N THR A 77 -6.74 5.44 2.45
CA THR A 77 -8.07 4.89 2.79
C THR A 77 -7.99 3.49 3.42
N ILE A 78 -6.96 2.68 3.15
CA ILE A 78 -6.69 1.44 3.91
C ILE A 78 -6.31 1.78 5.35
N LEU A 79 -5.43 2.74 5.57
CA LEU A 79 -5.06 3.17 6.92
C LEU A 79 -6.26 3.75 7.67
N HIS A 80 -7.07 4.58 7.00
CA HIS A 80 -8.31 5.12 7.56
C HIS A 80 -9.24 4.00 8.04
N GLN A 81 -9.47 3.00 7.22
CA GLN A 81 -10.23 1.81 7.60
C GLN A 81 -9.62 1.15 8.85
N GLN A 82 -8.31 0.93 8.89
CA GLN A 82 -7.65 0.28 10.03
C GLN A 82 -7.67 1.15 11.29
N ALA A 83 -7.70 2.47 11.17
CA ALA A 83 -7.83 3.37 12.32
C ALA A 83 -9.18 3.21 13.05
N HIS A 84 -10.20 2.69 12.38
CA HIS A 84 -11.52 2.39 12.94
C HIS A 84 -11.71 0.93 13.35
N ARG A 85 -10.66 0.10 13.23
CA ARG A 85 -10.74 -1.30 13.60
C ARG A 85 -10.84 -1.50 15.10
N THR A 86 -11.73 -2.41 15.52
CA THR A 86 -11.89 -2.82 16.93
C THR A 86 -11.32 -4.21 17.23
N GLY A 87 -11.12 -5.05 16.19
CA GLY A 87 -10.49 -6.36 16.31
C GLY A 87 -8.97 -6.32 16.10
N PRO A 88 -8.27 -7.46 16.20
CA PRO A 88 -6.82 -7.52 16.03
C PRO A 88 -6.39 -7.03 14.64
N MET A 89 -5.20 -6.45 14.56
CA MET A 89 -4.64 -5.99 13.29
C MET A 89 -4.31 -7.19 12.40
N PRO A 90 -4.68 -7.17 11.10
CA PRO A 90 -4.34 -8.25 10.21
C PRO A 90 -2.83 -8.34 10.00
N LEU A 91 -2.31 -9.55 9.79
CA LEU A 91 -0.91 -9.76 9.45
C LEU A 91 -0.55 -9.10 8.12
N ARG A 92 0.69 -8.65 8.01
CA ARG A 92 1.26 -8.00 6.81
C ARG A 92 0.62 -6.64 6.47
N TYR A 93 -0.07 -6.01 7.41
CA TYR A 93 -0.66 -4.68 7.17
C TYR A 93 0.32 -3.53 7.40
N SER A 94 1.40 -3.74 8.14
CA SER A 94 2.47 -2.74 8.33
C SER A 94 3.06 -2.26 7.00
N ARG A 95 3.04 -3.10 5.95
CA ARG A 95 3.47 -2.71 4.60
C ARG A 95 2.70 -1.51 4.05
N HIS A 96 1.41 -1.36 4.36
CA HIS A 96 0.62 -0.23 3.88
C HIS A 96 1.04 1.09 4.54
N TYR A 97 1.45 1.03 5.82
CA TYR A 97 2.03 2.18 6.53
C TYR A 97 3.38 2.56 5.92
N TYR A 98 4.25 1.59 5.67
CA TYR A 98 5.52 1.81 4.99
C TYR A 98 5.33 2.37 3.57
N ASP A 99 4.43 1.80 2.78
CA ASP A 99 4.15 2.25 1.42
C ASP A 99 3.68 3.71 1.42
N LEU A 100 2.72 4.06 2.28
CA LEU A 100 2.22 5.44 2.36
C LEU A 100 3.29 6.40 2.86
N TYR A 101 4.12 6.00 3.83
CA TYR A 101 5.28 6.77 4.28
C TYR A 101 6.23 7.09 3.12
N LYS A 102 6.57 6.10 2.30
CA LYS A 102 7.46 6.29 1.13
C LYS A 102 6.81 7.19 0.07
N LEU A 103 5.52 7.04 -0.18
CA LEU A 103 4.79 7.91 -1.11
C LEU A 103 4.69 9.34 -0.56
N ALA A 104 4.47 9.52 0.74
CA ALA A 104 4.42 10.83 1.39
C ALA A 104 5.76 11.58 1.31
N ALA A 105 6.87 10.85 1.38
CA ALA A 105 8.22 11.42 1.24
C ALA A 105 8.64 11.69 -0.22
N SER A 106 7.78 11.44 -1.19
CA SER A 106 8.04 11.62 -2.62
C SER A 106 7.22 12.78 -3.21
N PRO A 107 7.54 13.26 -4.42
CA PRO A 107 6.73 14.27 -5.12
C PRO A 107 5.26 13.87 -5.33
N VAL A 108 4.94 12.57 -5.26
CA VAL A 108 3.58 12.03 -5.40
C VAL A 108 2.63 12.64 -4.37
N SER A 109 3.09 12.88 -3.15
CA SER A 109 2.24 13.46 -2.09
C SER A 109 1.69 14.84 -2.48
N THR A 110 2.52 15.70 -3.05
CA THR A 110 2.11 17.03 -3.49
C THR A 110 1.04 16.95 -4.58
N SER A 111 1.23 16.08 -5.57
CA SER A 111 0.25 15.88 -6.66
C SER A 111 -1.04 15.25 -6.15
N ALA A 112 -0.94 14.24 -5.28
CA ALA A 112 -2.11 13.58 -4.70
C ALA A 112 -2.96 14.53 -3.85
N ILE A 113 -2.32 15.30 -2.97
CA ILE A 113 -3.01 16.26 -2.08
C ILE A 113 -3.66 17.39 -2.88
N ALA A 114 -3.08 17.78 -4.02
CA ALA A 114 -3.69 18.78 -4.91
C ALA A 114 -4.94 18.25 -5.65
N ASP A 115 -5.15 16.94 -5.71
CA ASP A 115 -6.31 16.30 -6.36
C ASP A 115 -7.20 15.56 -5.34
N LEU A 116 -7.97 16.30 -4.57
CA LEU A 116 -8.99 15.75 -3.67
C LEU A 116 -10.16 15.09 -4.42
N GLY A 117 -10.31 15.36 -5.72
CA GLY A 117 -11.25 14.66 -6.59
C GLY A 117 -10.92 13.17 -6.65
N LEU A 118 -9.65 12.84 -6.80
CA LEU A 118 -9.18 11.45 -6.83
C LEU A 118 -9.42 10.74 -5.49
N LEU A 119 -9.26 11.42 -4.34
CA LEU A 119 -9.63 10.85 -3.03
C LEU A 119 -11.14 10.47 -3.01
N ARG A 120 -12.01 11.38 -3.46
CA ARG A 120 -13.47 11.11 -3.52
C ARG A 120 -13.78 9.90 -4.40
N ASP A 121 -13.11 9.77 -5.54
CA ASP A 121 -13.28 8.63 -6.45
C ASP A 121 -12.84 7.31 -5.82
N VAL A 122 -11.71 7.30 -5.08
CA VAL A 122 -11.23 6.12 -4.34
C VAL A 122 -12.21 5.73 -3.23
N VAL A 123 -12.71 6.70 -2.47
CA VAL A 123 -13.71 6.48 -1.41
C VAL A 123 -15.01 5.90 -1.99
N ALA A 124 -15.54 6.51 -3.05
CA ALA A 124 -16.76 6.05 -3.71
C ALA A 124 -16.60 4.62 -4.27
N PHE A 125 -15.44 4.33 -4.84
CA PHE A 125 -15.12 2.98 -5.30
C PHE A 125 -15.14 1.97 -4.14
N LYS A 126 -14.50 2.28 -3.01
CA LYS A 126 -14.47 1.39 -1.84
C LYS A 126 -15.85 1.20 -1.22
N GLN A 127 -16.65 2.26 -1.10
CA GLN A 127 -18.03 2.16 -0.62
C GLN A 127 -18.88 1.24 -1.49
N ARG A 128 -18.67 1.28 -2.81
CA ARG A 128 -19.44 0.48 -3.78
C ARG A 128 -19.02 -0.97 -3.84
N PHE A 129 -17.70 -1.25 -3.86
CA PHE A 129 -17.16 -2.58 -4.18
C PHE A 129 -16.60 -3.32 -2.95
N TYR A 130 -16.31 -2.59 -1.87
CA TYR A 130 -15.79 -3.13 -0.61
C TYR A 130 -16.57 -2.56 0.59
N PRO A 131 -17.93 -2.65 0.58
CA PRO A 131 -18.75 -2.04 1.62
C PRO A 131 -18.40 -2.63 2.99
N SER A 132 -18.15 -1.74 3.95
CA SER A 132 -17.82 -2.12 5.32
C SER A 132 -18.25 -1.01 6.28
N GLY A 133 -19.25 -1.26 7.09
CA GLY A 133 -19.82 -0.24 7.98
C GLY A 133 -18.84 0.24 9.07
N TRP A 134 -17.91 -0.61 9.50
CA TRP A 134 -16.90 -0.22 10.49
C TRP A 134 -15.73 0.57 9.89
N ALA A 135 -15.56 0.56 8.55
CA ALA A 135 -14.47 1.25 7.87
C ALA A 135 -14.67 2.77 7.83
N ARG A 136 -15.89 3.24 8.02
CA ARG A 136 -16.27 4.66 8.05
C ARG A 136 -15.72 5.45 6.85
N TYR A 137 -15.86 4.88 5.65
CA TYR A 137 -15.36 5.52 4.43
C TYR A 137 -15.99 6.90 4.16
N GLU A 138 -17.16 7.18 4.72
CA GLU A 138 -17.80 8.50 4.68
C GLU A 138 -16.99 9.60 5.38
N ASP A 139 -16.17 9.22 6.37
CA ASP A 139 -15.28 10.12 7.10
C ASP A 139 -13.88 10.22 6.48
N ALA A 140 -13.59 9.48 5.39
CA ALA A 140 -12.30 9.54 4.70
C ALA A 140 -12.21 10.78 3.79
N VAL A 141 -12.35 11.95 4.39
CA VAL A 141 -12.30 13.28 3.76
C VAL A 141 -11.43 14.22 4.58
N PRO A 142 -10.91 15.34 4.00
CA PRO A 142 -10.22 16.37 4.78
C PRO A 142 -11.04 16.82 6.00
N GLY A 143 -10.36 16.97 7.13
CA GLY A 143 -10.98 17.30 8.42
C GLY A 143 -11.35 16.10 9.29
N SER A 144 -11.45 14.89 8.73
CA SER A 144 -11.83 13.67 9.48
C SER A 144 -11.07 12.41 9.08
N LEU A 145 -10.19 12.49 8.09
CA LEU A 145 -9.33 11.37 7.68
C LEU A 145 -8.46 10.91 8.86
N LYS A 146 -8.35 9.60 9.07
CA LYS A 146 -7.48 9.01 10.08
C LYS A 146 -6.48 8.06 9.43
N LEU A 147 -5.20 8.26 9.70
CA LEU A 147 -4.13 7.38 9.24
C LEU A 147 -3.54 6.54 10.38
N ILE A 148 -3.70 7.02 11.62
CA ILE A 148 -3.09 6.40 12.79
C ILE A 148 -4.14 5.60 13.57
N PRO A 149 -3.90 4.31 13.80
CA PRO A 149 -4.81 3.47 14.58
C PRO A 149 -4.70 3.78 16.08
N ALA A 150 -5.61 3.20 16.87
CA ALA A 150 -5.53 3.26 18.32
C ALA A 150 -4.18 2.71 18.85
N ASN A 151 -3.69 3.25 19.96
CA ASN A 151 -2.39 2.86 20.54
C ASN A 151 -2.26 1.35 20.80
N ALA A 152 -3.37 0.67 21.10
CA ALA A 152 -3.37 -0.78 21.30
C ALA A 152 -2.88 -1.56 20.05
N HIS A 153 -3.10 -1.04 18.86
CA HIS A 153 -2.71 -1.67 17.59
C HIS A 153 -1.29 -1.31 17.15
N LEU A 154 -0.68 -0.25 17.69
CA LEU A 154 0.68 0.13 17.31
C LEU A 154 1.70 -0.94 17.63
N ALA A 155 1.58 -1.62 18.77
CA ALA A 155 2.47 -2.72 19.14
C ALA A 155 2.31 -3.95 18.22
N GLU A 156 1.11 -4.20 17.70
CA GLU A 156 0.87 -5.28 16.74
C GLU A 156 1.51 -4.94 15.40
N LEU A 157 1.32 -3.71 14.91
CA LEU A 157 1.91 -3.22 13.67
C LEU A 157 3.44 -3.17 13.74
N GLN A 158 4.01 -2.77 14.87
CA GLN A 158 5.47 -2.76 15.04
C GLN A 158 6.07 -4.16 14.94
N ARG A 159 5.42 -5.18 15.56
CA ARG A 159 5.85 -6.58 15.43
C ARG A 159 5.77 -7.07 14.00
N ASP A 160 4.68 -6.75 13.29
CA ASP A 160 4.50 -7.09 11.88
C ASP A 160 5.54 -6.38 11.00
N TYR A 161 5.82 -5.09 11.27
CA TYR A 161 6.85 -4.32 10.58
C TYR A 161 8.25 -4.92 10.78
N ASN A 162 8.61 -5.32 12.00
CA ASN A 162 9.89 -5.96 12.26
C ASN A 162 10.08 -7.24 11.43
N SER A 163 9.01 -8.02 11.26
CA SER A 163 9.04 -9.21 10.39
C SER A 163 9.16 -8.86 8.90
N MET A 164 8.61 -7.72 8.48
CA MET A 164 8.61 -7.24 7.11
C MET A 164 9.96 -6.64 6.68
N GLN A 165 10.79 -6.20 7.61
CA GLN A 165 12.06 -5.48 7.30
C GLN A 165 12.96 -6.24 6.31
N VAL A 166 12.90 -7.57 6.28
CA VAL A 166 13.66 -8.41 5.32
C VAL A 166 13.29 -8.16 3.86
N MET A 167 12.14 -7.51 3.60
CA MET A 167 11.71 -7.15 2.25
C MET A 167 12.15 -5.74 1.84
N ILE A 168 12.69 -4.94 2.76
CA ILE A 168 13.07 -3.56 2.49
C ILE A 168 14.47 -3.52 1.88
N HIS A 169 14.57 -2.99 0.67
CA HIS A 169 15.84 -2.72 0.04
C HIS A 169 16.36 -1.33 0.44
N GLY A 170 17.62 -1.24 0.85
CA GLY A 170 18.27 0.01 1.26
C GLY A 170 18.02 0.36 2.73
N GLN A 171 17.84 1.65 3.01
CA GLN A 171 17.67 2.12 4.39
C GLN A 171 16.31 1.71 4.96
N ILE A 172 16.35 1.09 6.13
CA ILE A 172 15.16 0.67 6.87
C ILE A 172 14.83 1.79 7.87
N PRO A 173 13.69 2.50 7.73
CA PRO A 173 13.29 3.51 8.70
C PRO A 173 12.83 2.87 10.01
N ASP A 174 12.95 3.59 11.11
CA ASP A 174 12.35 3.17 12.38
C ASP A 174 10.82 3.23 12.29
N PHE A 175 10.14 2.30 12.98
CA PHE A 175 8.67 2.28 12.97
C PHE A 175 8.07 3.59 13.53
N ASP A 176 8.67 4.14 14.56
CA ASP A 176 8.23 5.41 15.15
C ASP A 176 8.39 6.58 14.16
N GLU A 177 9.45 6.57 13.34
CA GLU A 177 9.64 7.55 12.25
C GLU A 177 8.48 7.48 11.25
N ILE A 178 8.07 6.27 10.85
CA ILE A 178 6.92 6.07 9.96
C ILE A 178 5.65 6.65 10.59
N ILE A 179 5.38 6.34 11.85
CA ILE A 179 4.16 6.79 12.54
C ILE A 179 4.15 8.32 12.71
N ILE A 180 5.28 8.93 13.05
CA ILE A 180 5.41 10.39 13.17
C ILE A 180 5.14 11.05 11.81
N ALA A 181 5.75 10.56 10.74
CA ALA A 181 5.54 11.10 9.40
C ALA A 181 4.08 11.00 8.95
N LEU A 182 3.43 9.86 9.24
CA LEU A 182 2.02 9.67 8.89
C LEU A 182 1.07 10.53 9.75
N ARG A 183 1.42 10.87 11.00
CA ARG A 183 0.68 11.88 11.79
C ARG A 183 0.76 13.25 11.14
N HIS A 184 1.95 13.67 10.73
CA HIS A 184 2.12 14.94 10.01
C HIS A 184 1.31 14.97 8.70
N LEU A 185 1.29 13.85 7.97
CA LEU A 185 0.48 13.72 6.75
C LEU A 185 -1.02 13.82 7.07
N GLU A 186 -1.49 13.16 8.13
CA GLU A 186 -2.88 13.24 8.61
C GLU A 186 -3.27 14.69 8.93
N ASP A 187 -2.42 15.39 9.70
CA ASP A 187 -2.64 16.80 10.05
C ASP A 187 -2.64 17.70 8.80
N GLN A 188 -1.73 17.46 7.86
CA GLN A 188 -1.67 18.20 6.61
C GLN A 188 -2.95 18.03 5.78
N ILE A 189 -3.42 16.78 5.60
CA ILE A 189 -4.66 16.51 4.83
C ILE A 189 -5.87 17.10 5.55
N ASN A 190 -5.96 16.94 6.87
CA ASN A 190 -7.08 17.45 7.66
C ASN A 190 -7.09 18.98 7.77
N GLY A 191 -5.95 19.64 7.57
CA GLY A 191 -5.86 21.09 7.50
C GLY A 191 -6.35 21.72 6.18
N LEU A 192 -6.73 20.89 5.19
CA LEU A 192 -7.25 21.35 3.88
C LEU A 192 -8.79 21.58 3.92
N VAL A 193 -9.37 21.74 5.08
CA VAL A 193 -10.80 22.04 5.21
C VAL A 193 -11.05 23.45 4.64
N GLU A 194 -11.91 23.53 3.62
CA GLU A 194 -12.40 24.78 3.03
C GLU A 194 -13.33 25.54 4.00
#